data_f7ff6bcaca1cc32882da063c027179db
#
_entry.id   f7ff6bcaca1cc32882da063c027179db
#
_cell.length_a   1.000
_cell.length_b   1.000
_cell.length_c   1.000
_cell.angle_alpha   90.00
_cell.angle_beta   90.00
_cell.angle_gamma   90.00
#
_symmetry.space_group_name_H-M   'P 1'
#
loop_
_entity.id
_entity.type
_entity.pdbx_description
1 polymer ?
#
loop_
_entity_poly.entity_id
_entity_poly.type
_entity_poly.pdbx_seq_one_letter_code
_entity_poly.pdbx_strand_id
1 'polypeptide(L)'
;MSSTLVVSPTAAVTVRSTQDTQVVPSAGRPKKLRWWSETARPGDPYPYEHFLPFFDQSLRLPPLTPFKHFDPGHEALKHADPLAFLRDADVDELTPDFGSEVSGIQLDQLDDVGRQQLALFVARRGVVAFRDQDFADRDPTWMIQDWCRFFGRPHIHPCSGAPKGHPEFHLVYRDANAVFNYEVDTRLTSTVWHSDVTYEEQPPGLTLLFLFDSPASGGDTAYADQRGSYNHLSPNFRAYLETLSAVHSGVEQAEFSRSGKRGGIVKREPVETVHPIVRRHPVTGEKALFVNRQFTRRIVGLKDEESKAILELLYTHIERGTDFQVRLRHRPRTVVAWDNRVTAHSAIIDFAKGGARRHGARITPQAERPSL
;
A
#
# COMPACT_ATOMS: atom_id res chain seq x y z
N MET A 1 18.33 2.06 66.02
CA MET A 1 18.06 0.62 65.95
C MET A 1 18.40 0.20 64.50
N SER A 2 19.54 -0.45 64.38
CA SER A 2 20.11 -0.90 63.10
C SER A 2 19.67 -2.33 62.87
N SER A 3 19.01 -2.66 61.78
CA SER A 3 18.69 -4.04 61.38
C SER A 3 19.54 -4.44 60.19
N THR A 4 20.45 -5.35 60.49
CA THR A 4 21.39 -5.97 59.55
C THR A 4 20.66 -7.04 58.73
N LEU A 5 20.70 -6.95 57.42
CA LEU A 5 20.26 -8.00 56.49
C LEU A 5 21.34 -9.06 56.34
N VAL A 6 21.03 -10.29 56.70
CA VAL A 6 21.85 -11.47 56.52
C VAL A 6 21.64 -12.03 55.12
N VAL A 7 22.67 -12.14 54.32
CA VAL A 7 22.66 -12.78 53.00
C VAL A 7 23.09 -14.24 53.18
N SER A 8 22.25 -15.19 52.80
CA SER A 8 22.56 -16.63 52.75
C SER A 8 23.31 -17.02 51.46
N PRO A 9 24.18 -18.03 51.47
CA PRO A 9 25.07 -18.32 50.36
C PRO A 9 24.46 -19.19 49.31
N THR A 10 24.92 -18.93 48.08
CA THR A 10 24.68 -19.50 46.77
C THR A 10 24.76 -21.03 46.73
N ALA A 11 23.74 -21.67 46.14
CA ALA A 11 23.77 -23.07 45.73
C ALA A 11 24.51 -23.18 44.36
N ALA A 12 25.51 -24.05 44.30
CA ALA A 12 26.25 -24.36 43.08
C ALA A 12 25.38 -25.16 42.11
N VAL A 13 25.19 -24.63 40.90
CA VAL A 13 24.55 -25.35 39.80
C VAL A 13 25.58 -26.20 39.09
N THR A 14 25.43 -27.52 39.18
CA THR A 14 26.22 -28.50 38.45
C THR A 14 25.79 -28.52 36.99
N VAL A 15 26.64 -28.06 36.09
CA VAL A 15 26.42 -28.17 34.62
C VAL A 15 26.70 -29.62 34.24
N ARG A 16 25.69 -30.36 33.83
CA ARG A 16 25.86 -31.66 33.18
C ARG A 16 26.31 -31.41 31.71
N SER A 17 27.43 -31.98 31.33
CA SER A 17 27.93 -32.12 29.97
C SER A 17 26.92 -32.96 29.18
N THR A 18 26.32 -32.39 28.16
CA THR A 18 25.53 -33.12 27.17
C THR A 18 26.42 -33.49 25.98
N GLN A 19 26.41 -34.76 25.71
CA GLN A 19 27.02 -35.45 24.60
C GLN A 19 26.48 -34.96 23.24
N ASP A 20 27.35 -35.08 22.26
CA ASP A 20 27.15 -35.17 20.82
C ASP A 20 25.75 -34.85 20.27
N THR A 21 25.55 -33.59 19.93
CA THR A 21 24.57 -33.22 18.91
C THR A 21 25.20 -33.42 17.54
N GLN A 22 24.79 -34.48 16.83
CA GLN A 22 25.00 -34.61 15.40
C GLN A 22 24.50 -33.32 14.73
N VAL A 23 25.41 -32.58 14.11
CA VAL A 23 25.11 -31.44 13.25
C VAL A 23 24.36 -32.01 12.02
N VAL A 24 23.04 -31.89 12.03
CA VAL A 24 22.24 -32.10 10.81
C VAL A 24 22.74 -31.06 9.79
N PRO A 25 23.15 -31.47 8.57
CA PRO A 25 23.55 -30.51 7.55
C PRO A 25 22.37 -29.54 7.34
N SER A 26 22.57 -28.26 7.57
CA SER A 26 21.59 -27.23 7.25
C SER A 26 21.25 -27.38 5.78
N ALA A 27 20.02 -27.74 5.47
CA ALA A 27 19.48 -27.61 4.11
C ALA A 27 19.90 -26.22 3.62
N GLY A 28 20.63 -26.18 2.48
CA GLY A 28 21.30 -24.97 2.01
C GLY A 28 20.32 -23.79 2.07
N ARG A 29 20.74 -22.68 2.67
CA ARG A 29 19.91 -21.47 2.73
C ARG A 29 19.38 -21.21 1.33
N PRO A 30 18.04 -21.02 1.14
CA PRO A 30 17.47 -20.74 -0.17
C PRO A 30 18.28 -19.58 -0.79
N LYS A 31 18.65 -19.74 -2.07
CA LYS A 31 19.41 -18.69 -2.78
C LYS A 31 18.63 -17.40 -2.64
N LYS A 32 19.24 -16.37 -2.03
CA LYS A 32 18.63 -15.06 -1.87
C LYS A 32 18.31 -14.53 -3.27
N LEU A 33 17.02 -14.37 -3.56
CA LEU A 33 16.56 -13.76 -4.80
C LEU A 33 17.15 -12.35 -4.90
N ARG A 34 17.55 -11.95 -6.11
CA ARG A 34 18.16 -10.65 -6.39
C ARG A 34 17.33 -9.88 -7.40
N TRP A 35 17.41 -8.58 -7.32
CA TRP A 35 16.85 -7.71 -8.34
C TRP A 35 17.61 -7.88 -9.67
N TRP A 36 16.95 -7.56 -10.78
CA TRP A 36 17.57 -7.64 -12.09
C TRP A 36 18.84 -6.79 -12.16
N SER A 37 18.81 -5.55 -11.67
CA SER A 37 19.95 -4.62 -11.63
C SER A 37 21.14 -5.13 -10.81
N GLU A 38 20.94 -6.07 -9.87
CA GLU A 38 22.03 -6.69 -9.09
C GLU A 38 22.76 -7.80 -9.85
N THR A 39 22.15 -8.32 -10.93
CA THR A 39 22.65 -9.51 -11.66
C THR A 39 22.95 -9.24 -13.12
N ALA A 40 22.36 -8.19 -13.70
CA ALA A 40 22.54 -7.82 -15.10
C ALA A 40 23.99 -7.41 -15.42
N ARG A 41 24.45 -7.80 -16.61
CA ARG A 41 25.73 -7.36 -17.19
C ARG A 41 25.50 -6.18 -18.13
N PRO A 42 26.51 -5.36 -18.39
CA PRO A 42 26.41 -4.33 -19.43
C PRO A 42 25.99 -4.96 -20.77
N GLY A 43 24.88 -4.45 -21.35
CA GLY A 43 24.35 -4.95 -22.62
C GLY A 43 23.25 -6.01 -22.47
N ASP A 44 22.97 -6.54 -21.29
CA ASP A 44 21.83 -7.45 -21.09
C ASP A 44 20.51 -6.71 -21.36
N PRO A 45 19.57 -7.31 -22.14
CA PRO A 45 18.27 -6.71 -22.38
C PRO A 45 17.43 -6.70 -21.11
N TYR A 46 16.73 -5.58 -20.87
CA TYR A 46 15.85 -5.47 -19.71
C TYR A 46 14.56 -6.29 -19.92
N PRO A 47 14.27 -7.32 -19.12
CA PRO A 47 13.17 -8.24 -19.37
C PRO A 47 11.79 -7.61 -19.27
N TYR A 48 11.67 -6.47 -18.56
CA TYR A 48 10.40 -5.77 -18.35
C TYR A 48 10.32 -4.47 -19.17
N GLU A 49 10.96 -4.43 -20.35
CA GLU A 49 10.96 -3.26 -21.24
C GLU A 49 9.53 -2.88 -21.67
N HIS A 50 8.66 -3.89 -21.85
CA HIS A 50 7.25 -3.70 -22.20
C HIS A 50 6.42 -3.02 -21.11
N PHE A 51 6.92 -2.96 -19.87
CA PHE A 51 6.33 -2.19 -18.78
C PHE A 51 6.96 -0.81 -18.59
N LEU A 52 7.88 -0.35 -19.44
CA LEU A 52 8.43 1.00 -19.33
C LEU A 52 7.34 2.07 -19.54
N PRO A 53 7.47 3.25 -18.89
CA PRO A 53 6.47 4.30 -18.98
C PRO A 53 6.31 4.81 -20.41
N PHE A 54 5.08 4.74 -20.92
CA PHE A 54 4.65 5.42 -22.12
C PHE A 54 3.64 6.51 -21.74
N PHE A 55 3.85 7.71 -22.26
CA PHE A 55 3.02 8.89 -22.02
C PHE A 55 2.21 9.21 -23.28
N ASP A 56 1.05 8.60 -23.42
CA ASP A 56 0.16 8.83 -24.56
C ASP A 56 -0.48 10.22 -24.49
N GLN A 57 0.09 11.16 -25.21
CA GLN A 57 -0.40 12.55 -25.27
C GLN A 57 -1.75 12.69 -25.96
N SER A 58 -2.18 11.67 -26.71
CA SER A 58 -3.46 11.66 -27.43
C SER A 58 -4.62 11.10 -26.61
N LEU A 59 -4.34 10.29 -25.59
CA LEU A 59 -5.36 9.61 -24.80
C LEU A 59 -6.19 10.61 -23.98
N ARG A 60 -7.50 10.65 -24.25
CA ARG A 60 -8.48 11.41 -23.47
C ARG A 60 -9.59 10.47 -23.04
N LEU A 61 -9.89 10.50 -21.76
CA LEU A 61 -10.90 9.65 -21.14
C LEU A 61 -12.07 10.49 -20.67
N PRO A 62 -13.30 9.99 -20.78
CA PRO A 62 -14.47 10.65 -20.23
C PRO A 62 -14.40 10.66 -18.70
N PRO A 63 -15.19 11.50 -18.03
CA PRO A 63 -15.44 11.40 -16.60
C PRO A 63 -15.86 9.99 -16.20
N LEU A 64 -15.46 9.56 -14.99
CA LEU A 64 -15.92 8.29 -14.46
C LEU A 64 -17.42 8.37 -14.13
N THR A 65 -18.14 7.32 -14.45
CA THR A 65 -19.55 7.17 -14.06
C THR A 65 -19.67 6.26 -12.85
N PRO A 66 -20.56 6.54 -11.90
CA PRO A 66 -20.86 5.63 -10.80
C PRO A 66 -21.22 4.22 -11.28
N PHE A 67 -20.84 3.22 -10.49
CA PHE A 67 -21.20 1.82 -10.75
C PHE A 67 -21.52 1.10 -9.44
N LYS A 68 -22.28 0.02 -9.53
CA LYS A 68 -22.53 -0.82 -8.37
C LYS A 68 -21.33 -1.70 -8.13
N HIS A 69 -20.64 -1.48 -7.00
CA HIS A 69 -19.56 -2.34 -6.54
C HIS A 69 -20.10 -3.38 -5.56
N PHE A 70 -19.52 -4.58 -5.61
CA PHE A 70 -19.70 -5.63 -4.63
C PHE A 70 -18.34 -6.16 -4.22
N ASP A 71 -18.00 -6.04 -2.93
CA ASP A 71 -16.70 -6.50 -2.43
C ASP A 71 -16.71 -8.02 -2.27
N PRO A 72 -15.78 -8.75 -2.93
CA PRO A 72 -15.73 -10.20 -2.83
C PRO A 72 -15.44 -10.73 -1.42
N GLY A 73 -14.89 -9.92 -0.52
CA GLY A 73 -14.69 -10.27 0.89
C GLY A 73 -15.98 -10.62 1.63
N HIS A 74 -17.15 -10.13 1.17
CA HIS A 74 -18.44 -10.55 1.72
C HIS A 74 -18.74 -12.03 1.47
N GLU A 75 -18.33 -12.56 0.32
CA GLU A 75 -18.52 -13.99 0.02
C GLU A 75 -17.61 -14.84 0.90
N ALA A 76 -16.38 -14.39 1.16
CA ALA A 76 -15.47 -15.09 2.06
C ALA A 76 -16.05 -15.31 3.46
N LEU A 77 -16.80 -14.35 3.99
CA LEU A 77 -17.45 -14.46 5.31
C LEU A 77 -18.51 -15.58 5.40
N LYS A 78 -18.99 -16.08 4.26
CA LYS A 78 -19.98 -17.17 4.21
C LYS A 78 -19.35 -18.56 4.30
N HIS A 79 -18.03 -18.69 4.12
CA HIS A 79 -17.31 -19.94 4.22
C HIS A 79 -17.07 -20.35 5.67
N ALA A 80 -17.10 -21.65 5.95
CA ALA A 80 -16.82 -22.19 7.29
C ALA A 80 -15.40 -21.82 7.79
N ASP A 81 -14.44 -21.77 6.87
CA ASP A 81 -13.09 -21.26 7.10
C ASP A 81 -12.84 -20.11 6.10
N PRO A 82 -13.08 -18.87 6.52
CA PRO A 82 -13.02 -17.71 5.62
C PRO A 82 -11.60 -17.30 5.22
N LEU A 83 -10.56 -17.96 5.74
CA LEU A 83 -9.15 -17.73 5.42
C LEU A 83 -8.41 -19.02 5.04
N ALA A 84 -9.14 -20.03 4.57
CA ALA A 84 -8.60 -21.35 4.21
C ALA A 84 -7.44 -21.30 3.19
N PHE A 85 -7.35 -20.27 2.36
CA PHE A 85 -6.26 -20.09 1.39
C PHE A 85 -4.88 -19.89 2.06
N LEU A 86 -4.84 -19.56 3.36
CA LEU A 86 -3.61 -19.41 4.15
C LEU A 86 -3.22 -20.67 4.92
N ARG A 87 -3.96 -21.77 4.81
CA ARG A 87 -3.77 -22.95 5.66
C ARG A 87 -2.36 -23.55 5.57
N ASP A 88 -1.78 -23.52 4.37
CA ASP A 88 -0.44 -24.04 4.10
C ASP A 88 0.60 -22.90 3.90
N ALA A 89 0.22 -21.66 4.20
CA ALA A 89 1.06 -20.50 4.10
C ALA A 89 1.80 -20.24 5.43
N ASP A 90 2.99 -19.65 5.32
CA ASP A 90 3.68 -19.04 6.45
C ASP A 90 3.25 -17.58 6.55
N VAL A 91 2.65 -17.20 7.67
CA VAL A 91 2.10 -15.86 7.93
C VAL A 91 2.82 -15.23 9.11
N ASP A 92 3.51 -14.13 8.86
CA ASP A 92 4.17 -13.31 9.88
C ASP A 92 3.39 -11.99 10.07
N GLU A 93 2.92 -11.75 11.28
CA GLU A 93 2.21 -10.52 11.64
C GLU A 93 3.21 -9.43 12.00
N LEU A 94 3.22 -8.33 11.24
CA LEU A 94 4.14 -7.20 11.47
C LEU A 94 3.78 -6.39 12.72
N THR A 95 2.48 -6.29 13.00
CA THR A 95 1.92 -5.79 14.27
C THR A 95 0.66 -6.59 14.60
N PRO A 96 0.15 -6.56 15.84
CA PRO A 96 -1.05 -7.33 16.21
C PRO A 96 -2.25 -7.09 15.30
N ASP A 97 -2.51 -5.84 14.91
CA ASP A 97 -3.73 -5.47 14.21
C ASP A 97 -3.52 -5.07 12.74
N PHE A 98 -2.26 -4.81 12.33
CA PHE A 98 -1.97 -4.21 11.04
C PHE A 98 -0.70 -4.74 10.41
N GLY A 99 -0.78 -5.07 9.12
CA GLY A 99 0.35 -5.55 8.33
C GLY A 99 0.69 -7.03 8.55
N SER A 100 0.96 -7.74 7.44
CA SER A 100 1.46 -9.12 7.46
C SER A 100 2.42 -9.38 6.31
N GLU A 101 3.32 -10.34 6.48
CA GLU A 101 4.07 -11.00 5.40
C GLU A 101 3.54 -12.42 5.22
N VAL A 102 3.39 -12.87 3.98
CA VAL A 102 2.90 -14.22 3.63
C VAL A 102 3.85 -14.87 2.65
N SER A 103 4.20 -16.12 2.91
CA SER A 103 5.03 -16.97 2.03
C SER A 103 4.34 -18.31 1.80
N GLY A 104 4.76 -19.06 0.75
CA GLY A 104 4.30 -20.40 0.49
C GLY A 104 3.05 -20.52 -0.38
N ILE A 105 2.45 -19.41 -0.80
CA ILE A 105 1.31 -19.37 -1.74
C ILE A 105 1.62 -18.50 -2.95
N GLN A 106 0.91 -18.76 -4.06
CA GLN A 106 0.97 -17.95 -5.28
C GLN A 106 -0.38 -17.29 -5.53
N LEU A 107 -0.38 -15.96 -5.61
CA LEU A 107 -1.61 -15.19 -5.83
C LEU A 107 -2.26 -15.50 -7.18
N ASP A 108 -1.46 -15.72 -8.21
CA ASP A 108 -1.92 -16.00 -9.56
C ASP A 108 -2.51 -17.41 -9.74
N GLN A 109 -2.40 -18.27 -8.73
CA GLN A 109 -2.98 -19.60 -8.69
C GLN A 109 -4.27 -19.68 -7.86
N LEU A 110 -4.67 -18.58 -7.21
CA LEU A 110 -5.90 -18.54 -6.45
C LEU A 110 -7.12 -18.66 -7.36
N ASP A 111 -8.01 -19.59 -7.02
CA ASP A 111 -9.36 -19.65 -7.57
C ASP A 111 -10.25 -18.53 -7.03
N ASP A 112 -11.49 -18.46 -7.43
CA ASP A 112 -12.42 -17.40 -7.01
C ASP A 112 -12.64 -17.40 -5.49
N VAL A 113 -12.68 -18.56 -4.84
CA VAL A 113 -12.80 -18.67 -3.38
C VAL A 113 -11.56 -18.12 -2.69
N GLY A 114 -10.38 -18.48 -3.17
CA GLY A 114 -9.11 -17.95 -2.66
C GLY A 114 -9.01 -16.44 -2.84
N ARG A 115 -9.46 -15.89 -3.97
CA ARG A 115 -9.50 -14.44 -4.23
C ARG A 115 -10.49 -13.71 -3.30
N GLN A 116 -11.66 -14.30 -3.01
CA GLN A 116 -12.62 -13.80 -2.01
C GLN A 116 -11.96 -13.72 -0.62
N GLN A 117 -11.29 -14.80 -0.23
CA GLN A 117 -10.60 -14.90 1.06
C GLN A 117 -9.41 -13.95 1.14
N LEU A 118 -8.67 -13.76 0.05
CA LEU A 118 -7.63 -12.72 -0.06
C LEU A 118 -8.20 -11.33 0.19
N ALA A 119 -9.34 -10.96 -0.42
CA ALA A 119 -9.98 -9.67 -0.20
C ALA A 119 -10.33 -9.45 1.27
N LEU A 120 -10.88 -10.45 1.93
CA LEU A 120 -11.19 -10.41 3.37
C LEU A 120 -9.92 -10.28 4.22
N PHE A 121 -8.87 -11.05 3.91
CA PHE A 121 -7.63 -11.02 4.65
C PHE A 121 -6.93 -9.65 4.56
N VAL A 122 -6.85 -9.08 3.36
CA VAL A 122 -6.29 -7.74 3.16
C VAL A 122 -7.15 -6.66 3.84
N ALA A 123 -8.48 -6.78 3.81
CA ALA A 123 -9.38 -5.88 4.55
C ALA A 123 -9.13 -5.91 6.07
N ARG A 124 -8.85 -7.10 6.63
CA ARG A 124 -8.55 -7.28 8.06
C ARG A 124 -7.15 -6.80 8.43
N ARG A 125 -6.14 -7.11 7.61
CA ARG A 125 -4.73 -6.80 7.91
C ARG A 125 -4.28 -5.43 7.39
N GLY A 126 -5.09 -4.75 6.55
CA GLY A 126 -4.82 -3.44 5.95
C GLY A 126 -3.75 -3.50 4.85
N VAL A 127 -2.60 -4.09 5.10
CA VAL A 127 -1.53 -4.30 4.12
C VAL A 127 -0.88 -5.68 4.30
N VAL A 128 -0.61 -6.37 3.19
CA VAL A 128 0.02 -7.70 3.18
C VAL A 128 1.08 -7.77 2.09
N ALA A 129 2.28 -8.22 2.45
CA ALA A 129 3.35 -8.52 1.50
C ALA A 129 3.39 -10.02 1.20
N PHE A 130 3.04 -10.41 -0.01
CA PHE A 130 3.19 -11.78 -0.50
C PHE A 130 4.57 -11.94 -1.11
N ARG A 131 5.35 -12.89 -0.58
CA ARG A 131 6.73 -13.14 -0.97
C ARG A 131 6.83 -14.19 -2.08
N ASP A 132 7.92 -14.16 -2.84
CA ASP A 132 8.30 -15.15 -3.86
C ASP A 132 7.23 -15.40 -4.94
N GLN A 133 6.56 -14.35 -5.41
CA GLN A 133 5.43 -14.38 -6.34
C GLN A 133 5.88 -14.42 -7.81
N ASP A 134 5.18 -15.23 -8.61
CA ASP A 134 5.34 -15.26 -10.08
C ASP A 134 4.42 -14.26 -10.79
N PHE A 135 3.64 -13.50 -10.04
CA PHE A 135 2.61 -12.59 -10.53
C PHE A 135 3.13 -11.57 -11.56
N ALA A 136 4.35 -11.04 -11.37
CA ALA A 136 4.95 -10.06 -12.28
C ALA A 136 5.28 -10.62 -13.67
N ASP A 137 5.33 -11.94 -13.82
CA ASP A 137 5.63 -12.63 -15.09
C ASP A 137 4.36 -13.00 -15.88
N ARG A 138 3.18 -12.68 -15.34
CA ARG A 138 1.89 -12.93 -16.01
C ARG A 138 1.63 -11.92 -17.13
N ASP A 139 0.78 -12.34 -18.06
CA ASP A 139 0.31 -11.48 -19.15
C ASP A 139 -0.42 -10.22 -18.62
N PRO A 140 -0.06 -9.01 -19.08
CA PRO A 140 -0.68 -7.77 -18.62
C PRO A 140 -2.20 -7.72 -18.84
N THR A 141 -2.69 -8.32 -19.93
CA THR A 141 -4.13 -8.36 -20.20
C THR A 141 -4.86 -9.23 -19.18
N TRP A 142 -4.27 -10.39 -18.83
CA TRP A 142 -4.81 -11.24 -17.77
C TRP A 142 -4.84 -10.52 -16.41
N MET A 143 -3.75 -9.80 -16.05
CA MET A 143 -3.70 -9.03 -14.79
C MET A 143 -4.85 -8.02 -14.68
N ILE A 144 -5.29 -7.44 -15.80
CA ILE A 144 -6.36 -6.44 -15.81
C ILE A 144 -7.73 -7.08 -16.01
N GLN A 145 -7.90 -7.93 -17.02
CA GLN A 145 -9.22 -8.42 -17.43
C GLN A 145 -9.75 -9.55 -16.56
N ASP A 146 -8.85 -10.33 -15.95
CA ASP A 146 -9.22 -11.42 -15.03
C ASP A 146 -9.00 -11.01 -13.57
N TRP A 147 -7.74 -10.73 -13.18
CA TRP A 147 -7.40 -10.46 -11.79
C TRP A 147 -8.00 -9.16 -11.25
N CYS A 148 -7.71 -8.02 -11.89
CA CYS A 148 -8.17 -6.72 -11.38
C CYS A 148 -9.70 -6.61 -11.36
N ARG A 149 -10.36 -7.08 -12.43
CA ARG A 149 -11.82 -7.02 -12.55
C ARG A 149 -12.56 -7.86 -11.51
N PHE A 150 -11.94 -8.90 -10.99
CA PHE A 150 -12.52 -9.69 -9.90
C PHE A 150 -12.75 -8.83 -8.65
N PHE A 151 -11.85 -7.89 -8.36
CA PHE A 151 -11.93 -7.02 -7.18
C PHE A 151 -12.65 -5.70 -7.43
N GLY A 152 -12.83 -5.28 -8.67
CA GLY A 152 -13.52 -4.07 -9.02
C GLY A 152 -13.22 -3.58 -10.43
N ARG A 153 -13.77 -2.42 -10.80
CA ARG A 153 -13.51 -1.80 -12.10
C ARG A 153 -12.07 -1.27 -12.14
N PRO A 154 -11.24 -1.68 -13.14
CA PRO A 154 -9.89 -1.15 -13.27
C PRO A 154 -9.89 0.39 -13.36
N HIS A 155 -9.13 1.05 -12.49
CA HIS A 155 -8.96 2.50 -12.52
C HIS A 155 -7.81 2.89 -13.44
N ILE A 156 -8.04 3.85 -14.32
CA ILE A 156 -6.97 4.47 -15.12
C ILE A 156 -6.59 5.78 -14.46
N HIS A 157 -5.36 5.85 -13.97
CA HIS A 157 -4.85 7.05 -13.29
C HIS A 157 -4.81 8.25 -14.25
N PRO A 158 -5.38 9.42 -13.90
CA PRO A 158 -5.52 10.53 -14.83
C PRO A 158 -4.19 11.16 -15.26
N CYS A 159 -3.15 11.11 -14.45
CA CYS A 159 -1.93 11.89 -14.61
C CYS A 159 -0.63 11.07 -14.55
N SER A 160 -0.65 9.76 -14.83
CA SER A 160 0.57 8.93 -14.80
C SER A 160 0.83 8.25 -16.13
N GLY A 161 2.11 7.95 -16.42
CA GLY A 161 2.49 7.04 -17.49
C GLY A 161 1.96 5.63 -17.22
N ALA A 162 1.82 4.85 -18.30
CA ALA A 162 1.39 3.47 -18.25
C ALA A 162 2.19 2.65 -19.28
N PRO A 163 2.20 1.32 -19.25
CA PRO A 163 2.73 0.53 -20.35
C PRO A 163 1.95 0.80 -21.63
N LYS A 164 2.63 0.76 -22.76
CA LYS A 164 1.97 0.96 -24.06
C LYS A 164 0.88 -0.09 -24.28
N GLY A 165 -0.35 0.35 -24.53
CA GLY A 165 -1.52 -0.53 -24.72
C GLY A 165 -2.24 -0.95 -23.45
N HIS A 166 -1.73 -0.63 -22.26
CA HIS A 166 -2.32 -1.02 -20.97
C HIS A 166 -2.44 0.18 -20.02
N PRO A 167 -3.36 1.13 -20.30
CA PRO A 167 -3.47 2.38 -19.54
C PRO A 167 -3.95 2.20 -18.10
N GLU A 168 -4.45 1.03 -17.74
CA GLU A 168 -4.96 0.69 -16.40
C GLU A 168 -3.84 0.49 -15.37
N PHE A 169 -2.61 0.22 -15.80
CA PHE A 169 -1.49 0.19 -14.88
C PHE A 169 -1.05 1.59 -14.48
N HIS A 170 -0.82 1.78 -13.19
CA HIS A 170 -0.10 2.93 -12.68
C HIS A 170 1.36 2.55 -12.47
N LEU A 171 2.26 3.15 -13.24
CA LEU A 171 3.68 2.84 -13.12
C LEU A 171 4.37 3.69 -12.04
N VAL A 172 5.19 3.03 -11.27
CA VAL A 172 6.16 3.63 -10.37
C VAL A 172 7.54 3.45 -11.00
N TYR A 173 8.09 4.52 -11.59
CA TYR A 173 9.35 4.44 -12.31
C TYR A 173 10.29 5.58 -11.92
N ARG A 174 11.52 5.20 -11.63
CA ARG A 174 12.67 6.09 -11.46
C ARG A 174 13.93 5.37 -11.92
N ASP A 175 14.84 6.08 -12.57
CA ASP A 175 16.16 5.61 -12.96
C ASP A 175 17.24 6.67 -12.69
N ALA A 176 18.47 6.39 -13.14
CA ALA A 176 19.63 7.28 -13.01
C ALA A 176 19.46 8.63 -13.70
N ASN A 177 18.55 8.73 -14.69
CA ASN A 177 18.32 9.95 -15.49
C ASN A 177 17.30 10.89 -14.85
N ALA A 178 16.69 10.52 -13.72
CA ALA A 178 15.79 11.37 -12.96
C ALA A 178 16.56 12.50 -12.27
N VAL A 179 16.80 13.61 -12.99
CA VAL A 179 17.65 14.72 -12.54
C VAL A 179 17.02 15.52 -11.42
N PHE A 180 15.71 15.64 -11.36
CA PHE A 180 14.97 16.40 -10.36
C PHE A 180 13.61 15.75 -10.05
N ASN A 181 13.31 15.59 -8.78
CA ASN A 181 11.99 15.14 -8.34
C ASN A 181 11.42 16.16 -7.34
N TYR A 182 10.44 16.95 -7.77
CA TYR A 182 9.80 17.96 -6.94
C TYR A 182 9.32 17.43 -5.59
N GLU A 183 8.78 16.20 -5.55
CA GLU A 183 8.27 15.59 -4.33
C GLU A 183 9.37 15.28 -3.30
N VAL A 184 10.60 15.10 -3.75
CA VAL A 184 11.77 14.78 -2.91
C VAL A 184 12.64 16.00 -2.68
N ASP A 185 12.94 16.75 -3.75
CA ASP A 185 13.95 17.79 -3.72
C ASP A 185 13.46 19.09 -3.05
N THR A 186 12.15 19.24 -2.90
CA THR A 186 11.52 20.39 -2.24
C THR A 186 11.00 20.10 -0.82
N ARG A 187 11.17 18.88 -0.31
CA ARG A 187 10.65 18.45 0.99
C ARG A 187 11.74 17.89 1.88
N LEU A 188 11.53 17.98 3.18
CA LEU A 188 12.44 17.43 4.19
C LEU A 188 12.34 15.91 4.30
N THR A 189 11.19 15.34 3.92
CA THR A 189 10.91 13.89 3.93
C THR A 189 10.45 13.44 2.57
N SER A 190 10.37 12.15 2.37
CA SER A 190 9.90 11.51 1.14
C SER A 190 8.46 11.87 0.77
N THR A 191 7.76 11.02 0.08
CA THR A 191 6.41 11.27 -0.43
C THR A 191 5.40 11.57 0.68
N VAL A 192 4.46 12.46 0.40
CA VAL A 192 3.36 12.80 1.30
C VAL A 192 2.49 11.59 1.59
N TRP A 193 2.11 11.40 2.85
CA TRP A 193 1.15 10.38 3.24
C TRP A 193 -0.20 10.56 2.53
N HIS A 194 -0.70 9.49 1.92
CA HIS A 194 -1.97 9.51 1.20
C HIS A 194 -2.60 8.12 1.09
N SER A 195 -3.89 8.10 0.87
CA SER A 195 -4.60 6.99 0.23
C SER A 195 -4.83 7.36 -1.24
N ASP A 196 -4.75 6.38 -2.13
CA ASP A 196 -4.75 6.63 -3.57
C ASP A 196 -6.03 7.28 -4.06
N VAL A 197 -5.87 8.32 -4.89
CA VAL A 197 -6.90 9.01 -5.68
C VAL A 197 -8.23 9.21 -4.93
N THR A 198 -8.15 9.62 -3.67
CA THR A 198 -9.33 9.82 -2.82
C THR A 198 -10.28 10.90 -3.32
N TYR A 199 -9.90 11.65 -4.34
CA TYR A 199 -10.75 12.61 -5.04
C TYR A 199 -11.77 11.97 -5.99
N GLU A 200 -11.61 10.69 -6.35
CA GLU A 200 -12.62 10.00 -7.15
C GLU A 200 -13.89 9.75 -6.35
N GLU A 201 -15.05 9.75 -6.99
CA GLU A 201 -16.33 9.44 -6.31
C GLU A 201 -16.32 8.02 -5.72
N GLN A 202 -15.68 7.09 -6.45
CA GLN A 202 -15.46 5.71 -6.04
C GLN A 202 -13.94 5.43 -6.10
N PRO A 203 -13.20 5.71 -5.01
CA PRO A 203 -11.79 5.43 -4.93
C PRO A 203 -11.47 3.92 -4.98
N PRO A 204 -10.20 3.53 -5.19
CA PRO A 204 -9.80 2.13 -5.12
C PRO A 204 -10.07 1.47 -3.77
N GLY A 205 -10.34 0.18 -3.81
CA GLY A 205 -10.32 -0.73 -2.65
C GLY A 205 -9.01 -1.49 -2.55
N LEU A 206 -9.07 -2.83 -2.70
CA LEU A 206 -7.88 -3.66 -2.73
C LEU A 206 -6.97 -3.24 -3.88
N THR A 207 -5.74 -2.88 -3.56
CA THR A 207 -4.75 -2.40 -4.52
C THR A 207 -3.50 -3.27 -4.45
N LEU A 208 -2.90 -3.58 -5.60
CA LEU A 208 -1.67 -4.37 -5.69
C LEU A 208 -0.52 -3.53 -6.25
N LEU A 209 0.67 -3.67 -5.64
CA LEU A 209 1.93 -3.16 -6.15
C LEU A 209 2.93 -4.31 -6.27
N PHE A 210 3.56 -4.45 -7.42
CA PHE A 210 4.68 -5.35 -7.62
C PHE A 210 5.83 -4.63 -8.33
N LEU A 211 7.05 -4.94 -7.91
CA LEU A 211 8.24 -4.32 -8.46
C LEU A 211 8.96 -5.30 -9.39
N PHE A 212 9.35 -4.80 -10.55
CA PHE A 212 10.19 -5.50 -11.52
C PHE A 212 11.68 -5.35 -11.20
N ASP A 213 12.06 -4.17 -10.70
CA ASP A 213 13.42 -3.86 -10.30
C ASP A 213 13.42 -2.81 -9.18
N SER A 214 14.37 -2.91 -8.26
CA SER A 214 14.52 -1.98 -7.14
C SER A 214 15.96 -2.01 -6.62
N PRO A 215 16.42 -0.95 -5.93
CA PRO A 215 17.70 -1.01 -5.25
C PRO A 215 17.71 -2.15 -4.22
N ALA A 216 18.90 -2.71 -3.98
CA ALA A 216 19.11 -3.77 -2.98
C ALA A 216 18.76 -3.30 -1.56
N SER A 217 18.81 -2.00 -1.31
CA SER A 217 18.47 -1.35 -0.05
C SER A 217 17.80 0.00 -0.31
N GLY A 218 16.81 0.34 0.50
CA GLY A 218 15.98 1.54 0.32
C GLY A 218 14.79 1.30 -0.63
N GLY A 219 13.99 2.34 -0.85
CA GLY A 219 12.78 2.28 -1.68
C GLY A 219 11.61 1.57 -1.01
N ASP A 220 11.62 1.43 0.32
CA ASP A 220 10.53 0.87 1.10
C ASP A 220 9.26 1.73 0.99
N THR A 221 8.16 1.20 1.49
CA THR A 221 6.91 1.95 1.67
C THR A 221 6.47 1.87 3.12
N ALA A 222 6.16 3.02 3.70
CA ALA A 222 5.51 3.09 5.00
C ALA A 222 3.97 3.08 4.81
N TYR A 223 3.28 2.33 5.65
CA TYR A 223 1.81 2.22 5.68
C TYR A 223 1.32 2.60 7.07
N ALA A 224 0.18 3.30 7.14
CA ALA A 224 -0.52 3.65 8.37
C ALA A 224 -1.94 3.07 8.33
N ASP A 225 -2.34 2.41 9.42
CA ASP A 225 -3.71 1.94 9.62
C ASP A 225 -4.62 3.11 9.99
N GLN A 226 -5.53 3.45 9.11
CA GLN A 226 -6.50 4.51 9.34
C GLN A 226 -7.59 4.11 10.34
N ARG A 227 -7.77 2.81 10.63
CA ARG A 227 -8.63 2.30 11.72
C ARG A 227 -7.93 2.53 13.06
N GLY A 228 -6.64 2.16 13.14
CA GLY A 228 -5.79 2.46 14.29
C GLY A 228 -5.75 3.96 14.57
N SER A 229 -5.52 4.79 13.55
CA SER A 229 -5.51 6.24 13.72
C SER A 229 -6.86 6.79 14.23
N TYR A 230 -8.00 6.26 13.74
CA TYR A 230 -9.32 6.61 14.27
C TYR A 230 -9.49 6.15 15.74
N ASN A 231 -9.11 4.92 16.05
CA ASN A 231 -9.32 4.33 17.37
C ASN A 231 -8.49 4.98 18.49
N HIS A 232 -7.33 5.57 18.16
CA HIS A 232 -6.49 6.28 19.11
C HIS A 232 -7.00 7.68 19.48
N LEU A 233 -8.00 8.20 18.77
CA LEU A 233 -8.66 9.46 19.12
C LEU A 233 -9.62 9.28 20.29
N SER A 234 -9.82 10.35 21.09
CA SER A 234 -10.78 10.32 22.18
C SER A 234 -12.22 10.09 21.69
N PRO A 235 -13.09 9.42 22.47
CA PRO A 235 -14.47 9.13 22.06
C PRO A 235 -15.27 10.35 21.62
N ASN A 236 -15.14 11.48 22.32
CA ASN A 236 -15.85 12.71 21.99
C ASN A 236 -15.37 13.30 20.67
N PHE A 237 -14.06 13.26 20.40
CA PHE A 237 -13.52 13.76 19.14
C PHE A 237 -13.89 12.84 17.97
N ARG A 238 -13.89 11.51 18.15
CA ARG A 238 -14.40 10.57 17.15
C ARG A 238 -15.85 10.86 16.78
N ALA A 239 -16.72 11.01 17.79
CA ALA A 239 -18.13 11.34 17.57
C ALA A 239 -18.31 12.65 16.79
N TYR A 240 -17.51 13.66 17.07
CA TYR A 240 -17.51 14.92 16.31
C TYR A 240 -17.07 14.71 14.86
N LEU A 241 -15.97 13.99 14.61
CA LEU A 241 -15.45 13.74 13.27
C LEU A 241 -16.44 12.95 12.39
N GLU A 242 -17.25 12.07 12.97
CA GLU A 242 -18.26 11.30 12.28
C GLU A 242 -19.38 12.18 11.69
N THR A 243 -19.55 13.40 12.17
CA THR A 243 -20.52 14.36 11.64
C THR A 243 -19.98 15.18 10.47
N LEU A 244 -18.68 15.07 10.16
CA LEU A 244 -18.00 15.94 9.23
C LEU A 244 -17.71 15.27 7.89
N SER A 245 -17.68 16.10 6.84
CA SER A 245 -17.25 15.70 5.50
C SER A 245 -16.20 16.68 4.99
N ALA A 246 -15.32 16.20 4.11
CA ALA A 246 -14.25 17.00 3.54
C ALA A 246 -14.21 16.93 2.01
N VAL A 247 -13.75 18.00 1.38
CA VAL A 247 -13.47 18.05 -0.06
C VAL A 247 -12.12 17.42 -0.33
N HIS A 248 -12.09 16.45 -1.25
CA HIS A 248 -10.90 15.85 -1.83
C HIS A 248 -10.75 16.32 -3.26
N SER A 249 -9.55 16.75 -3.67
CA SER A 249 -9.29 17.38 -4.98
C SER A 249 -8.12 16.75 -5.71
N GLY A 250 -8.33 16.43 -7.00
CA GLY A 250 -7.30 16.02 -7.95
C GLY A 250 -6.69 17.18 -8.75
N VAL A 251 -7.14 18.42 -8.53
CA VAL A 251 -6.80 19.60 -9.35
C VAL A 251 -5.29 19.88 -9.34
N GLU A 252 -4.68 19.98 -8.15
CA GLU A 252 -3.24 20.30 -8.05
C GLU A 252 -2.36 19.19 -8.65
N GLN A 253 -2.80 17.92 -8.56
CA GLN A 253 -2.08 16.82 -9.20
C GLN A 253 -2.12 16.95 -10.74
N ALA A 254 -3.25 17.35 -11.30
CA ALA A 254 -3.40 17.60 -12.73
C ALA A 254 -2.60 18.82 -13.20
N GLU A 255 -2.62 19.91 -12.44
CA GLU A 255 -1.83 21.12 -12.72
C GLU A 255 -0.33 20.83 -12.68
N PHE A 256 0.10 20.08 -11.67
CA PHE A 256 1.48 19.62 -11.56
C PHE A 256 1.89 18.77 -12.77
N SER A 257 1.02 17.88 -13.27
CA SER A 257 1.28 17.13 -14.48
C SER A 257 1.35 18.05 -15.72
N ARG A 258 0.39 18.99 -15.90
CA ARG A 258 0.39 19.96 -17.00
C ARG A 258 1.66 20.81 -17.07
N SER A 259 2.30 21.05 -15.93
CA SER A 259 3.59 21.74 -15.87
C SER A 259 4.79 20.93 -16.40
N GLY A 260 4.54 19.72 -16.96
CA GLY A 260 5.57 18.84 -17.53
C GLY A 260 6.25 17.90 -16.53
N LYS A 261 5.98 18.04 -15.23
CA LYS A 261 6.72 17.34 -14.17
C LYS A 261 6.36 15.85 -13.98
N ARG A 262 5.26 15.39 -14.58
CA ARG A 262 4.84 13.97 -14.60
C ARG A 262 4.63 13.49 -16.06
N GLY A 263 5.49 13.90 -16.97
CA GLY A 263 5.34 13.59 -18.40
C GLY A 263 4.29 14.45 -19.14
N GLY A 264 3.75 15.50 -18.49
CA GLY A 264 2.85 16.47 -19.10
C GLY A 264 1.45 15.93 -19.44
N ILE A 265 1.09 14.74 -18.97
CA ILE A 265 -0.15 14.06 -19.38
C ILE A 265 -1.28 14.31 -18.39
N VAL A 266 -2.47 14.64 -18.92
CA VAL A 266 -3.76 14.60 -18.21
C VAL A 266 -4.77 13.89 -19.09
N LYS A 267 -5.00 12.61 -18.80
CA LYS A 267 -5.89 11.71 -19.58
C LYS A 267 -7.36 11.97 -19.27
N ARG A 268 -7.67 12.44 -18.08
CA ARG A 268 -9.02 12.78 -17.60
C ARG A 268 -8.95 14.06 -16.79
N GLU A 269 -9.95 14.93 -16.99
CA GLU A 269 -10.02 16.17 -16.19
C GLU A 269 -10.15 15.87 -14.70
N PRO A 270 -9.48 16.67 -13.84
CA PRO A 270 -9.53 16.46 -12.40
C PRO A 270 -10.92 16.70 -11.85
N VAL A 271 -11.23 15.99 -10.77
CA VAL A 271 -12.49 16.13 -10.05
C VAL A 271 -12.26 16.51 -8.61
N GLU A 272 -13.26 17.10 -8.00
CA GLU A 272 -13.39 17.32 -6.57
C GLU A 272 -14.60 16.58 -6.04
N THR A 273 -14.44 15.85 -4.96
CA THR A 273 -15.51 15.07 -4.36
C THR A 273 -15.58 15.30 -2.86
N VAL A 274 -16.80 15.34 -2.34
CA VAL A 274 -17.05 15.41 -0.90
C VAL A 274 -17.19 13.99 -0.36
N HIS A 275 -16.35 13.66 0.64
CA HIS A 275 -16.39 12.39 1.35
C HIS A 275 -16.49 12.59 2.86
N PRO A 276 -17.04 11.62 3.61
CA PRO A 276 -17.01 11.68 5.06
C PRO A 276 -15.57 11.63 5.57
N ILE A 277 -15.25 12.36 6.67
CA ILE A 277 -13.93 12.29 7.34
C ILE A 277 -13.68 10.91 7.96
N VAL A 278 -14.75 10.26 8.41
CA VAL A 278 -14.73 8.88 8.91
C VAL A 278 -15.58 8.02 8.00
N ARG A 279 -15.00 6.98 7.43
CA ARG A 279 -15.74 5.98 6.64
C ARG A 279 -15.86 4.66 7.38
N ARG A 280 -16.86 3.87 7.03
CA ARG A 280 -17.00 2.49 7.47
C ARG A 280 -16.53 1.54 6.36
N HIS A 281 -15.72 0.55 6.71
CA HIS A 281 -15.36 -0.50 5.76
C HIS A 281 -16.54 -1.44 5.52
N PRO A 282 -16.94 -1.71 4.25
CA PRO A 282 -18.17 -2.44 3.97
C PRO A 282 -18.17 -3.88 4.48
N VAL A 283 -17.01 -4.56 4.43
CA VAL A 283 -16.89 -5.97 4.80
C VAL A 283 -16.64 -6.17 6.30
N THR A 284 -15.70 -5.42 6.88
CA THR A 284 -15.32 -5.58 8.31
C THR A 284 -16.22 -4.76 9.25
N GLY A 285 -16.89 -3.74 8.75
CA GLY A 285 -17.69 -2.83 9.56
C GLY A 285 -16.88 -1.83 10.40
N GLU A 286 -15.55 -1.90 10.37
CA GLU A 286 -14.66 -1.03 11.12
C GLU A 286 -14.66 0.39 10.57
N LYS A 287 -14.52 1.36 11.47
CA LYS A 287 -14.39 2.78 11.11
C LYS A 287 -12.94 3.16 10.92
N ALA A 288 -12.67 4.00 9.93
CA ALA A 288 -11.35 4.49 9.58
C ALA A 288 -11.39 6.00 9.27
N LEU A 289 -10.32 6.71 9.59
CA LEU A 289 -10.14 8.07 9.08
C LEU A 289 -10.02 8.04 7.56
N PHE A 290 -10.63 9.00 6.89
CA PHE A 290 -10.55 9.11 5.43
C PHE A 290 -10.17 10.54 5.03
N VAL A 291 -8.99 10.94 5.47
CA VAL A 291 -8.36 12.22 5.14
C VAL A 291 -6.88 12.00 4.86
N ASN A 292 -6.29 12.81 3.99
CA ASN A 292 -4.85 12.81 3.74
C ASN A 292 -4.37 14.17 3.24
N ARG A 293 -3.13 14.51 3.53
CA ARG A 293 -2.52 15.80 3.17
C ARG A 293 -2.45 16.02 1.66
N GLN A 294 -2.36 14.95 0.88
CA GLN A 294 -2.17 15.08 -0.57
C GLN A 294 -3.43 15.53 -1.29
N PHE A 295 -4.60 15.07 -0.88
CA PHE A 295 -5.85 15.29 -1.62
C PHE A 295 -6.94 16.00 -0.83
N THR A 296 -6.97 15.93 0.50
CA THR A 296 -7.99 16.61 1.31
C THR A 296 -7.69 18.09 1.42
N ARG A 297 -8.68 18.96 1.16
CA ARG A 297 -8.49 20.41 1.09
C ARG A 297 -9.14 21.16 2.22
N ARG A 298 -10.41 20.90 2.48
CA ARG A 298 -11.18 21.62 3.50
C ARG A 298 -12.31 20.76 4.04
N ILE A 299 -12.75 21.03 5.25
CA ILE A 299 -13.95 20.44 5.87
C ILE A 299 -15.14 21.29 5.48
N VAL A 300 -16.21 20.63 5.01
CA VAL A 300 -17.44 21.30 4.58
C VAL A 300 -18.16 21.87 5.80
N GLY A 301 -18.61 23.12 5.68
CA GLY A 301 -19.39 23.79 6.72
C GLY A 301 -18.57 24.43 7.85
N LEU A 302 -17.25 24.21 7.89
CA LEU A 302 -16.36 24.92 8.82
C LEU A 302 -15.72 26.14 8.18
N LYS A 303 -15.29 27.07 9.01
CA LYS A 303 -14.46 28.20 8.59
C LYS A 303 -13.02 27.73 8.31
N ASP A 304 -12.28 28.50 7.52
CA ASP A 304 -10.96 28.09 7.03
C ASP A 304 -9.98 27.79 8.16
N GLU A 305 -9.97 28.57 9.22
CA GLU A 305 -9.10 28.37 10.37
C GLU A 305 -9.47 27.10 11.16
N GLU A 306 -10.76 26.85 11.35
CA GLU A 306 -11.28 25.64 12.03
C GLU A 306 -10.93 24.39 11.20
N SER A 307 -11.24 24.42 9.92
CA SER A 307 -10.94 23.36 8.98
C SER A 307 -9.45 23.03 8.94
N LYS A 308 -8.61 24.10 8.83
CA LYS A 308 -7.14 23.95 8.80
C LYS A 308 -6.61 23.34 10.09
N ALA A 309 -7.10 23.81 11.26
CA ALA A 309 -6.64 23.32 12.55
C ALA A 309 -6.96 21.82 12.74
N ILE A 310 -8.18 21.40 12.40
CA ILE A 310 -8.61 19.99 12.51
C ILE A 310 -7.85 19.12 11.52
N LEU A 311 -7.77 19.49 10.25
CA LEU A 311 -7.05 18.72 9.25
C LEU A 311 -5.56 18.58 9.58
N GLU A 312 -4.90 19.64 10.06
CA GLU A 312 -3.48 19.59 10.44
C GLU A 312 -3.24 18.67 11.64
N LEU A 313 -4.17 18.66 12.63
CA LEU A 313 -4.14 17.72 13.74
C LEU A 313 -4.24 16.26 13.22
N LEU A 314 -5.20 15.98 12.32
CA LEU A 314 -5.40 14.62 11.77
C LEU A 314 -4.22 14.17 10.91
N TYR A 315 -3.68 15.04 10.05
CA TYR A 315 -2.50 14.74 9.24
C TYR A 315 -1.29 14.42 10.13
N THR A 316 -1.01 15.28 11.11
CA THR A 316 0.10 15.07 12.05
C THR A 316 -0.07 13.78 12.85
N HIS A 317 -1.29 13.47 13.28
CA HIS A 317 -1.62 12.22 13.98
C HIS A 317 -1.32 10.99 13.12
N ILE A 318 -1.77 10.98 11.86
CA ILE A 318 -1.51 9.88 10.91
C ILE A 318 -0.01 9.74 10.62
N GLU A 319 0.68 10.86 10.38
CA GLU A 319 2.09 10.90 9.98
C GLU A 319 3.05 10.50 11.10
N ARG A 320 2.68 10.69 12.36
CA ARG A 320 3.52 10.45 13.55
C ARG A 320 3.09 9.27 14.42
N GLY A 321 1.98 8.63 14.10
CA GLY A 321 1.42 7.55 14.90
C GLY A 321 2.13 6.22 14.69
N THR A 322 3.30 6.05 15.30
CA THR A 322 4.13 4.84 15.18
C THR A 322 3.42 3.57 15.64
N ASP A 323 2.43 3.68 16.53
CA ASP A 323 1.69 2.54 17.09
C ASP A 323 0.79 1.82 16.06
N PHE A 324 0.45 2.51 14.98
CA PHE A 324 -0.38 1.98 13.90
C PHE A 324 0.29 2.13 12.52
N GLN A 325 1.63 2.07 12.47
CA GLN A 325 2.39 2.14 11.24
C GLN A 325 3.30 0.92 11.09
N VAL A 326 3.53 0.53 9.83
CA VAL A 326 4.54 -0.44 9.44
C VAL A 326 5.39 0.11 8.30
N ARG A 327 6.69 -0.20 8.30
CA ARG A 327 7.59 0.02 7.19
C ARG A 327 7.84 -1.31 6.49
N LEU A 328 7.36 -1.42 5.26
CA LEU A 328 7.41 -2.64 4.48
C LEU A 328 8.56 -2.58 3.47
N ARG A 329 9.49 -3.53 3.58
CA ARG A 329 10.60 -3.67 2.66
C ARG A 329 10.16 -4.44 1.42
N HIS A 330 10.42 -3.87 0.26
CA HIS A 330 10.30 -4.59 -1.00
C HIS A 330 11.48 -5.55 -1.18
N ARG A 331 11.18 -6.80 -1.49
CA ARG A 331 12.14 -7.84 -1.88
C ARG A 331 11.83 -8.26 -3.33
N PRO A 332 12.78 -8.85 -4.07
CA PRO A 332 12.46 -9.42 -5.38
C PRO A 332 11.25 -10.34 -5.30
N ARG A 333 10.39 -10.29 -6.33
CA ARG A 333 9.17 -11.11 -6.42
C ARG A 333 8.17 -10.91 -5.25
N THR A 334 8.13 -9.72 -4.68
CA THR A 334 7.11 -9.37 -3.69
C THR A 334 5.94 -8.67 -4.37
N VAL A 335 4.72 -9.14 -4.11
CA VAL A 335 3.48 -8.41 -4.37
C VAL A 335 2.97 -7.86 -3.04
N VAL A 336 2.76 -6.57 -2.98
CA VAL A 336 2.12 -5.92 -1.83
C VAL A 336 0.68 -5.63 -2.17
N ALA A 337 -0.24 -6.18 -1.39
CA ALA A 337 -1.66 -5.88 -1.46
C ALA A 337 -2.06 -5.02 -0.26
N TRP A 338 -2.79 -3.94 -0.47
CA TRP A 338 -3.36 -3.16 0.62
C TRP A 338 -4.79 -2.75 0.33
N ASP A 339 -5.51 -2.50 1.41
CA ASP A 339 -6.86 -1.95 1.33
C ASP A 339 -6.79 -0.42 1.42
N ASN A 340 -6.96 0.25 0.29
CA ASN A 340 -6.87 1.70 0.19
C ASN A 340 -7.98 2.45 0.97
N ARG A 341 -9.00 1.72 1.41
CA ARG A 341 -10.12 2.25 2.21
C ARG A 341 -9.74 2.50 3.66
N VAL A 342 -8.76 1.74 4.16
CA VAL A 342 -8.34 1.74 5.57
C VAL A 342 -6.84 1.98 5.76
N THR A 343 -6.09 2.29 4.67
CA THR A 343 -4.65 2.59 4.77
C THR A 343 -4.30 3.93 4.14
N ALA A 344 -3.36 4.63 4.76
CA ALA A 344 -2.55 5.64 4.09
C ALA A 344 -1.13 5.12 3.91
N HIS A 345 -0.41 5.61 2.90
CA HIS A 345 0.96 5.18 2.66
C HIS A 345 1.86 6.33 2.22
N SER A 346 3.18 6.11 2.38
CA SER A 346 4.23 7.03 1.94
C SER A 346 5.38 6.23 1.34
N ALA A 347 5.72 6.48 0.08
CA ALA A 347 6.89 5.89 -0.55
C ALA A 347 8.17 6.55 -0.04
N ILE A 348 9.14 5.74 0.39
CA ILE A 348 10.41 6.23 0.93
C ILE A 348 11.43 6.27 -0.20
N ILE A 349 11.96 7.47 -0.49
CA ILE A 349 12.92 7.70 -1.58
C ILE A 349 14.29 7.98 -0.98
N ASP A 350 14.84 6.99 -0.29
CA ASP A 350 16.15 7.03 0.34
C ASP A 350 17.28 6.43 -0.53
N PHE A 351 16.97 6.04 -1.76
CA PHE A 351 17.87 5.40 -2.72
C PHE A 351 18.32 6.33 -3.87
N ALA A 352 17.87 7.57 -3.89
CA ALA A 352 18.01 8.50 -5.04
C ALA A 352 19.46 8.80 -5.43
N LYS A 353 20.40 8.75 -4.50
CA LYS A 353 21.81 9.07 -4.74
C LYS A 353 22.60 8.00 -5.49
N GLY A 354 22.09 6.79 -5.60
CA GLY A 354 22.81 5.66 -6.19
C GLY A 354 22.53 5.40 -7.67
N GLY A 355 21.66 6.18 -8.32
CA GLY A 355 21.26 5.94 -9.73
C GLY A 355 20.54 4.61 -9.97
N ALA A 356 20.17 3.88 -8.93
CA ALA A 356 19.51 2.60 -9.04
C ALA A 356 18.08 2.77 -9.61
N ARG A 357 17.70 1.86 -10.50
CA ARG A 357 16.34 1.79 -11.03
C ARG A 357 15.39 1.32 -9.94
N ARG A 358 14.22 1.98 -9.86
CA ARG A 358 13.05 1.46 -9.16
C ARG A 358 11.89 1.44 -10.14
N HIS A 359 11.47 0.25 -10.54
CA HIS A 359 10.43 0.03 -11.55
C HIS A 359 9.41 -0.95 -11.04
N GLY A 360 8.16 -0.56 -11.07
CA GLY A 360 7.04 -1.38 -10.67
C GLY A 360 5.72 -0.93 -11.28
N ALA A 361 4.72 -1.77 -11.15
CA ALA A 361 3.38 -1.51 -11.61
C ALA A 361 2.38 -1.69 -10.46
N ARG A 362 1.34 -0.88 -10.48
CA ARG A 362 0.22 -0.93 -9.55
C ARG A 362 -1.08 -1.16 -10.31
N ILE A 363 -1.90 -2.05 -9.74
CA ILE A 363 -3.26 -2.34 -10.21
C ILE A 363 -4.22 -1.82 -9.15
N THR A 364 -5.18 -0.99 -9.56
CA THR A 364 -6.07 -0.24 -8.67
C THR A 364 -7.53 -0.45 -9.05
N PRO A 365 -8.18 -1.56 -8.63
CA PRO A 365 -9.62 -1.73 -8.82
C PRO A 365 -10.41 -0.75 -7.96
N GLN A 366 -11.35 -0.03 -8.58
CA GLN A 366 -12.27 0.88 -7.88
C GLN A 366 -13.24 0.09 -7.00
N ALA A 367 -13.59 0.68 -5.87
CA ALA A 367 -14.52 0.12 -4.90
C ALA A 367 -15.82 0.95 -4.79
N GLU A 368 -16.48 0.85 -3.66
CA GLU A 368 -17.68 1.61 -3.34
C GLU A 368 -17.38 3.09 -3.03
N ARG A 369 -18.41 3.92 -3.11
CA ARG A 369 -18.34 5.28 -2.60
C ARG A 369 -18.19 5.26 -1.08
N PRO A 370 -17.25 6.05 -0.51
CA PRO A 370 -17.07 6.16 0.94
C PRO A 370 -18.37 6.58 1.65
N SER A 371 -18.72 5.86 2.71
CA SER A 371 -19.86 6.15 3.59
C SER A 371 -19.52 5.80 5.03
N LEU A 372 -20.21 6.40 5.99
CA LEU A 372 -20.12 6.09 7.43
C LEU A 372 -21.09 4.98 7.82
#